data_322a329e508e4fc220cb4b1cf0bba5cd
#
_entry.id   322a329e508e4fc220cb4b1cf0bba5cd
#
_cell.length_a   1.000
_cell.length_b   1.000
_cell.length_c   1.000
_cell.angle_alpha   90.00
_cell.angle_beta   90.00
_cell.angle_gamma   90.00
#
_symmetry.space_group_name_H-M   'P 1'
#
loop_
_entity.id
_entity.type
_entity.pdbx_description
1 polymer ?
#
loop_
_entity_poly.entity_id
_entity_poly.type
_entity_poly.pdbx_seq_one_letter_code
_entity_poly.pdbx_strand_id
1 'polypeptide(L)'
;VGITGFPYEYNPNLIMDKSVTWSRSNGLYGYYVTLKQNVDPDSGYLVKGSFWGTSLNHIVLRYADVMLMRAEALIQLNEDGGIPEAMNLINEIRLRAKRSLTKISNYPADYGAKFNVQPYSGTPSQPDALKMLKFERRLELAMESDRFFDLVRWGDAATVLNSYYAHEADNCSIYANASFTPNKHEYLPIPYRQVSASAGHYTQNIGGW
;
A
#
# COMPACT_ATOMS: atom_id res chain seq x y z
N VAL A 1 2.15 -6.18 -5.91
CA VAL A 1 3.00 -5.35 -6.76
C VAL A 1 2.72 -5.76 -8.18
N GLY A 2 2.14 -4.87 -8.96
CA GLY A 2 1.85 -5.13 -10.36
C GLY A 2 3.11 -5.02 -11.20
N ILE A 3 3.25 -5.89 -12.16
CA ILE A 3 4.25 -5.75 -13.20
C ILE A 3 3.62 -4.93 -14.32
N THR A 4 4.29 -3.89 -14.74
CA THR A 4 3.85 -3.08 -15.85
C THR A 4 4.12 -3.81 -17.14
N GLY A 5 3.11 -4.33 -17.75
CA GLY A 5 3.18 -4.86 -19.08
C GLY A 5 1.83 -4.69 -19.70
N PHE A 6 1.73 -3.77 -20.62
CA PHE A 6 0.66 -3.75 -21.57
C PHE A 6 1.21 -4.18 -22.93
N PRO A 7 0.54 -5.05 -23.63
CA PRO A 7 -0.74 -5.68 -23.31
C PRO A 7 -0.63 -6.68 -22.15
N TYR A 8 -1.74 -7.07 -21.59
CA TYR A 8 -1.88 -8.07 -20.52
C TYR A 8 -1.27 -9.44 -20.86
N GLU A 9 -0.81 -9.61 -22.06
CA GLU A 9 0.06 -10.70 -22.39
C GLU A 9 1.35 -10.52 -21.62
N TYR A 10 1.49 -11.40 -20.65
CA TYR A 10 2.72 -11.63 -20.00
C TYR A 10 3.81 -11.88 -21.05
N ASN A 11 4.67 -10.90 -21.27
CA ASN A 11 5.82 -11.05 -22.12
C ASN A 11 7.06 -11.31 -21.25
N PRO A 12 7.56 -12.56 -21.19
CA PRO A 12 8.72 -12.91 -20.37
C PRO A 12 9.99 -12.18 -20.81
N ASN A 13 10.03 -11.63 -22.02
CA ASN A 13 11.14 -10.83 -22.51
C ASN A 13 11.01 -9.34 -22.13
N LEU A 14 9.89 -8.94 -21.55
CA LEU A 14 9.71 -7.65 -20.93
C LEU A 14 10.10 -7.70 -19.45
N ILE A 15 11.19 -8.36 -19.16
CA ILE A 15 11.90 -8.19 -17.91
C ILE A 15 12.15 -6.70 -17.78
N MET A 16 11.91 -6.19 -16.60
CA MET A 16 12.07 -4.79 -16.24
C MET A 16 13.50 -4.32 -16.47
N ASP A 17 13.80 -4.19 -17.71
CA ASP A 17 14.97 -3.47 -18.18
C ASP A 17 14.63 -1.99 -18.03
N LYS A 18 15.45 -1.26 -17.31
CA LYS A 18 15.36 0.20 -17.22
C LYS A 18 15.38 0.87 -18.60
N SER A 19 15.78 0.15 -19.64
CA SER A 19 15.75 0.60 -21.05
C SER A 19 14.34 0.58 -21.66
N VAL A 20 13.39 -0.17 -21.08
CA VAL A 20 12.01 -0.22 -21.55
C VAL A 20 11.16 0.77 -20.78
N THR A 21 10.85 1.89 -21.41
CA THR A 21 10.05 2.97 -20.80
C THR A 21 8.55 2.63 -20.88
N TRP A 22 8.03 1.99 -19.86
CA TRP A 22 6.59 1.77 -19.65
C TRP A 22 5.87 3.02 -19.21
N SER A 23 6.57 3.78 -18.39
CA SER A 23 6.08 4.99 -17.82
C SER A 23 6.50 6.16 -18.71
N ARG A 24 5.58 7.08 -18.94
CA ARG A 24 5.87 8.33 -19.65
C ARG A 24 7.01 9.12 -19.00
N SER A 25 7.21 8.92 -17.70
CA SER A 25 8.32 9.48 -16.95
C SER A 25 8.66 8.54 -15.79
N ASN A 26 9.69 7.72 -15.96
CA ASN A 26 10.11 6.76 -14.95
C ASN A 26 10.63 7.44 -13.67
N GLY A 27 11.25 8.61 -13.80
CA GLY A 27 11.70 9.40 -12.67
C GLY A 27 10.58 10.02 -11.84
N LEU A 28 9.34 10.00 -12.35
CA LEU A 28 8.17 10.55 -11.68
C LEU A 28 7.24 9.46 -11.15
N TYR A 29 6.95 8.46 -11.99
CA TYR A 29 5.94 7.44 -11.71
C TYR A 29 6.53 6.09 -11.34
N GLY A 30 7.86 5.95 -11.40
CA GLY A 30 8.54 4.68 -11.18
C GLY A 30 8.32 3.67 -12.30
N TYR A 31 8.76 2.44 -12.06
CA TYR A 31 8.76 1.35 -13.03
C TYR A 31 7.61 0.35 -12.84
N TYR A 32 6.78 0.53 -11.81
CA TYR A 32 5.77 -0.44 -11.42
C TYR A 32 4.39 0.21 -11.31
N VAL A 33 3.39 -0.50 -11.77
CA VAL A 33 1.98 -0.15 -11.54
C VAL A 33 1.26 -1.31 -10.86
N THR A 34 0.22 -0.99 -10.11
CA THR A 34 -0.62 -2.01 -9.48
C THR A 34 -1.62 -2.58 -10.46
N LEU A 35 -1.93 -3.88 -10.32
CA LEU A 35 -3.06 -4.51 -11.00
C LEU A 35 -4.31 -4.61 -10.11
N LYS A 36 -4.21 -4.28 -8.83
CA LYS A 36 -5.33 -4.45 -7.87
C LYS A 36 -6.62 -3.74 -8.25
N GLN A 37 -6.50 -2.57 -8.87
CA GLN A 37 -7.63 -1.71 -9.22
C GLN A 37 -7.80 -1.53 -10.73
N ASN A 38 -6.99 -2.22 -11.50
CA ASN A 38 -7.09 -2.18 -12.95
C ASN A 38 -8.07 -3.23 -13.45
N VAL A 39 -8.82 -2.84 -14.46
CA VAL A 39 -9.76 -3.73 -15.14
C VAL A 39 -9.10 -4.26 -16.39
N ASP A 40 -9.12 -5.57 -16.55
CA ASP A 40 -8.71 -6.20 -17.79
C ASP A 40 -9.59 -5.68 -18.93
N PRO A 41 -8.99 -5.08 -20.00
CA PRO A 41 -9.76 -4.52 -21.09
C PRO A 41 -10.53 -5.57 -21.91
N ASP A 42 -10.17 -6.83 -21.80
CA ASP A 42 -10.84 -7.94 -22.48
C ASP A 42 -11.83 -8.65 -21.54
N SER A 43 -11.92 -8.24 -20.27
CA SER A 43 -12.96 -8.70 -19.37
C SER A 43 -14.30 -8.05 -19.71
N GLY A 44 -15.40 -8.74 -19.44
CA GLY A 44 -16.75 -8.20 -19.56
C GLY A 44 -17.08 -7.07 -18.57
N TYR A 45 -16.13 -6.69 -17.70
CA TYR A 45 -16.29 -5.64 -16.69
C TYR A 45 -15.97 -4.25 -17.19
N LEU A 46 -15.30 -4.12 -18.36
CA LEU A 46 -14.97 -2.83 -18.94
C LEU A 46 -16.01 -2.42 -19.98
N VAL A 47 -16.63 -1.27 -19.76
CA VAL A 47 -17.54 -0.66 -20.72
C VAL A 47 -16.77 0.36 -21.55
N LYS A 48 -16.61 0.07 -22.86
CA LYS A 48 -15.96 0.96 -23.82
C LYS A 48 -17.00 1.87 -24.44
N GLY A 49 -16.84 3.19 -24.30
CA GLY A 49 -17.75 4.18 -24.85
C GLY A 49 -17.16 5.58 -24.75
N SER A 50 -17.99 6.61 -24.92
CA SER A 50 -17.57 8.02 -24.81
C SER A 50 -16.96 8.32 -23.43
N PHE A 51 -17.43 7.64 -22.41
CA PHE A 51 -16.84 7.59 -21.07
C PHE A 51 -16.55 6.14 -20.73
N TRP A 52 -15.29 5.86 -20.39
CA TRP A 52 -14.87 4.55 -19.95
C TRP A 52 -15.42 4.29 -18.56
N GLY A 53 -16.16 3.21 -18.41
CA GLY A 53 -16.73 2.80 -17.14
C GLY A 53 -16.35 1.35 -16.80
N THR A 54 -16.52 0.99 -15.55
CA THR A 54 -16.33 -0.38 -15.09
C THR A 54 -17.48 -0.82 -14.20
N SER A 55 -17.88 -2.07 -14.33
CA SER A 55 -18.83 -2.73 -13.43
C SER A 55 -18.15 -3.43 -12.25
N LEU A 56 -16.83 -3.31 -12.10
CA LEU A 56 -16.16 -3.78 -10.90
C LEU A 56 -16.55 -2.94 -9.70
N ASN A 57 -16.90 -3.61 -8.61
CA ASN A 57 -17.18 -2.96 -7.34
C ASN A 57 -15.92 -2.28 -6.81
N HIS A 58 -16.06 -1.02 -6.39
CA HIS A 58 -15.01 -0.36 -5.64
C HIS A 58 -14.95 -0.93 -4.23
N ILE A 59 -13.80 -1.46 -3.86
CA ILE A 59 -13.57 -2.06 -2.55
C ILE A 59 -13.23 -0.95 -1.57
N VAL A 60 -14.13 -0.66 -0.63
CA VAL A 60 -13.92 0.32 0.44
C VAL A 60 -13.27 -0.34 1.66
N LEU A 61 -13.74 -1.53 2.03
CA LEU A 61 -13.23 -2.33 3.15
C LEU A 61 -13.08 -3.78 2.71
N ARG A 62 -12.06 -4.44 3.21
CA ARG A 62 -11.79 -5.86 2.96
C ARG A 62 -11.71 -6.64 4.26
N TYR A 63 -12.12 -7.88 4.23
CA TYR A 63 -12.02 -8.76 5.40
C TYR A 63 -10.58 -8.89 5.93
N ALA A 64 -9.58 -8.90 5.04
CA ALA A 64 -8.18 -8.91 5.44
C ALA A 64 -7.79 -7.69 6.29
N ASP A 65 -8.32 -6.50 5.98
CA ASP A 65 -8.09 -5.31 6.79
C ASP A 65 -8.70 -5.45 8.18
N VAL A 66 -9.94 -5.95 8.27
CA VAL A 66 -10.61 -6.22 9.56
C VAL A 66 -9.83 -7.23 10.40
N MET A 67 -9.29 -8.29 9.78
CA MET A 67 -8.43 -9.26 10.47
C MET A 67 -7.16 -8.61 11.02
N LEU A 68 -6.52 -7.73 10.24
CA LEU A 68 -5.32 -7.01 10.68
C LEU A 68 -5.62 -5.95 11.74
N MET A 69 -6.78 -5.28 11.68
CA MET A 69 -7.24 -4.39 12.77
C MET A 69 -7.45 -5.17 14.06
N ARG A 70 -8.09 -6.36 14.01
CA ARG A 70 -8.25 -7.23 15.16
C ARG A 70 -6.90 -7.69 15.71
N ALA A 71 -6.00 -8.12 14.84
CA ALA A 71 -4.66 -8.52 15.25
C ALA A 71 -3.91 -7.39 15.96
N GLU A 72 -4.03 -6.16 15.45
CA GLU A 72 -3.44 -4.99 16.09
C GLU A 72 -4.00 -4.73 17.47
N ALA A 73 -5.33 -4.79 17.61
CA ALA A 73 -5.98 -4.60 18.91
C ALA A 73 -5.51 -5.65 19.94
N LEU A 74 -5.41 -6.91 19.56
CA LEU A 74 -4.90 -7.99 20.42
C LEU A 74 -3.44 -7.77 20.84
N ILE A 75 -2.59 -7.31 19.93
CA ILE A 75 -1.20 -7.00 20.22
C ILE A 75 -1.10 -5.81 21.17
N GLN A 76 -1.90 -4.77 20.97
CA GLN A 76 -1.88 -3.56 21.81
C GLN A 76 -2.40 -3.81 23.22
N LEU A 77 -3.47 -4.59 23.35
CA LEU A 77 -4.01 -4.99 24.65
C LEU A 77 -3.03 -5.86 25.43
N ASN A 78 -2.28 -6.70 24.73
CA ASN A 78 -1.27 -7.59 25.29
C ASN A 78 -1.80 -8.46 26.45
N GLU A 79 -3.04 -8.88 26.36
CA GLU A 79 -3.67 -9.80 27.31
C GLU A 79 -3.26 -11.25 27.04
N ASP A 80 -3.48 -12.14 28.01
CA ASP A 80 -3.14 -13.55 27.91
C ASP A 80 -3.77 -14.19 26.67
N GLY A 81 -2.94 -14.82 25.82
CA GLY A 81 -3.35 -15.44 24.58
C GLY A 81 -3.56 -14.49 23.39
N GLY A 82 -3.52 -13.17 23.59
CA GLY A 82 -3.78 -12.19 22.53
C GLY A 82 -2.72 -12.20 21.42
N ILE A 83 -1.44 -12.27 21.77
CA ILE A 83 -0.36 -12.31 20.77
C ILE A 83 -0.42 -13.57 19.92
N PRO A 84 -0.56 -14.78 20.47
CA PRO A 84 -0.78 -15.99 19.65
C PRO A 84 -1.98 -15.89 18.71
N GLU A 85 -3.10 -15.36 19.17
CA GLU A 85 -4.29 -15.16 18.32
C GLU A 85 -4.01 -14.15 17.20
N ALA A 86 -3.37 -13.02 17.50
CA ALA A 86 -2.97 -12.03 16.52
C ALA A 86 -2.06 -12.62 15.44
N MET A 87 -1.08 -13.43 15.83
CA MET A 87 -0.17 -14.10 14.91
C MET A 87 -0.90 -15.13 14.04
N ASN A 88 -1.92 -15.80 14.54
CA ASN A 88 -2.77 -16.67 13.74
C ASN A 88 -3.51 -15.90 12.66
N LEU A 89 -4.12 -14.75 12.99
CA LEU A 89 -4.80 -13.88 12.02
C LEU A 89 -3.84 -13.39 10.92
N ILE A 90 -2.66 -12.95 11.29
CA ILE A 90 -1.61 -12.54 10.35
C ILE A 90 -1.20 -13.72 9.44
N ASN A 91 -1.01 -14.89 10.03
CA ASN A 91 -0.60 -16.09 9.30
C ASN A 91 -1.67 -16.61 8.34
N GLU A 92 -2.96 -16.43 8.64
CA GLU A 92 -4.04 -16.74 7.69
C GLU A 92 -3.92 -15.91 6.41
N ILE A 93 -3.63 -14.63 6.53
CA ILE A 93 -3.41 -13.73 5.38
C ILE A 93 -2.19 -14.19 4.58
N ARG A 94 -1.08 -14.50 5.25
CA ARG A 94 0.14 -14.99 4.61
C ARG A 94 -0.08 -16.32 3.88
N LEU A 95 -0.80 -17.24 4.50
CA LEU A 95 -1.15 -18.53 3.89
C LEU A 95 -2.06 -18.36 2.68
N ARG A 96 -3.01 -17.41 2.72
CA ARG A 96 -3.83 -17.06 1.56
C ARG A 96 -2.96 -16.54 0.43
N ALA A 97 -2.05 -15.60 0.71
CA ALA A 97 -1.11 -15.07 -0.27
C ALA A 97 -0.24 -16.20 -0.88
N LYS A 98 0.29 -17.09 -0.05
CA LYS A 98 1.05 -18.27 -0.50
C LYS A 98 0.23 -19.15 -1.45
N ARG A 99 -1.04 -19.43 -1.12
CA ARG A 99 -1.94 -20.25 -1.96
C ARG A 99 -2.31 -19.58 -3.27
N SER A 100 -2.35 -18.24 -3.30
CA SER A 100 -2.65 -17.49 -4.52
C SER A 100 -1.59 -17.69 -5.59
N LEU A 101 -0.34 -17.84 -5.20
CA LEU A 101 0.78 -18.04 -6.13
C LEU A 101 0.65 -19.36 -6.92
N THR A 102 0.03 -20.38 -6.31
CA THR A 102 -0.17 -21.68 -6.98
C THR A 102 -1.38 -21.68 -7.93
N LYS A 103 -2.26 -20.70 -7.83
CA LYS A 103 -3.47 -20.60 -8.67
C LYS A 103 -3.26 -19.83 -9.96
N ILE A 104 -2.13 -19.15 -10.11
CA ILE A 104 -1.79 -18.44 -11.33
C ILE A 104 -1.21 -19.46 -12.31
N SER A 105 -2.08 -20.19 -12.97
CA SER A 105 -1.73 -21.31 -13.87
C SER A 105 -0.85 -20.92 -15.06
N ASN A 106 -0.78 -19.63 -15.37
CA ASN A 106 0.00 -19.08 -16.48
C ASN A 106 1.27 -18.37 -16.03
N TYR A 107 1.64 -18.53 -14.76
CA TYR A 107 2.92 -17.99 -14.28
C TYR A 107 4.02 -18.98 -14.71
N PRO A 108 4.87 -18.64 -15.66
CA PRO A 108 5.93 -19.55 -16.07
C PRO A 108 6.83 -19.89 -14.87
N ALA A 109 7.18 -21.16 -14.74
CA ALA A 109 8.08 -21.64 -13.70
C ALA A 109 9.44 -20.93 -13.71
N ASP A 110 9.79 -20.32 -14.83
CA ASP A 110 11.06 -19.65 -15.11
C ASP A 110 11.09 -18.16 -14.71
N TYR A 111 10.01 -17.64 -14.16
CA TYR A 111 10.01 -16.28 -13.66
C TYR A 111 10.89 -16.20 -12.43
N GLY A 112 12.01 -15.55 -12.54
CA GLY A 112 13.03 -15.42 -11.49
C GLY A 112 12.55 -14.80 -10.17
N ALA A 113 11.27 -14.46 -10.04
CA ALA A 113 10.64 -14.05 -8.81
C ALA A 113 10.30 -15.28 -7.95
N LYS A 114 11.21 -15.63 -7.06
CA LYS A 114 10.96 -16.65 -6.03
C LYS A 114 10.14 -16.02 -4.91
N PHE A 115 8.83 -16.16 -4.96
CA PHE A 115 7.95 -15.73 -3.88
C PHE A 115 8.05 -16.71 -2.72
N ASN A 116 8.76 -16.34 -1.68
CA ASN A 116 8.87 -17.13 -0.46
C ASN A 116 7.96 -16.54 0.63
N VAL A 117 6.67 -16.75 0.49
CA VAL A 117 5.70 -16.35 1.52
C VAL A 117 5.51 -17.52 2.47
N GLN A 118 6.00 -17.39 3.71
CA GLN A 118 5.85 -18.38 4.77
C GLN A 118 5.13 -17.74 5.97
N PRO A 119 4.33 -18.52 6.71
CA PRO A 119 3.80 -18.06 7.99
C PRO A 119 4.94 -17.78 8.98
N TYR A 120 4.71 -16.84 9.86
CA TYR A 120 5.61 -16.63 11.00
C TYR A 120 5.52 -17.78 11.97
N SER A 121 6.64 -18.15 12.61
CA SER A 121 6.73 -19.22 13.59
C SER A 121 7.02 -18.65 14.99
N GLY A 122 6.57 -19.38 16.00
CA GLY A 122 6.78 -19.00 17.41
C GLY A 122 5.86 -17.89 17.88
N THR A 123 6.02 -17.52 19.14
CA THR A 123 5.30 -16.42 19.79
C THR A 123 6.29 -15.25 19.98
N PRO A 124 6.19 -14.19 19.18
CA PRO A 124 7.08 -13.04 19.32
C PRO A 124 6.77 -12.23 20.57
N SER A 125 7.70 -11.36 20.97
CA SER A 125 7.41 -10.30 21.93
C SER A 125 6.36 -9.33 21.38
N GLN A 126 5.67 -8.60 22.26
CA GLN A 126 4.69 -7.58 21.79
C GLN A 126 5.28 -6.56 20.81
N PRO A 127 6.47 -5.97 21.04
CA PRO A 127 7.07 -5.06 20.07
C PRO A 127 7.38 -5.72 18.72
N ASP A 128 7.80 -6.98 18.71
CA ASP A 128 8.09 -7.70 17.48
C ASP A 128 6.81 -8.11 16.75
N ALA A 129 5.78 -8.53 17.48
CA ALA A 129 4.47 -8.79 16.91
C ALA A 129 3.90 -7.52 16.23
N LEU A 130 4.06 -6.36 16.84
CA LEU A 130 3.63 -5.09 16.25
C LEU A 130 4.43 -4.75 14.97
N LYS A 131 5.74 -4.99 14.96
CA LYS A 131 6.54 -4.83 13.72
C LYS A 131 6.07 -5.76 12.60
N MET A 132 5.80 -7.02 12.94
CA MET A 132 5.29 -8.01 11.98
C MET A 132 3.92 -7.60 11.43
N LEU A 133 3.03 -7.12 12.28
CA LEU A 133 1.73 -6.58 11.89
C LEU A 133 1.88 -5.38 10.94
N LYS A 134 2.66 -4.38 11.32
CA LYS A 134 2.91 -3.19 10.49
C LYS A 134 3.46 -3.55 9.12
N PHE A 135 4.32 -4.56 9.06
CA PHE A 135 4.88 -5.06 7.82
C PHE A 135 3.81 -5.79 6.99
N GLU A 136 2.99 -6.65 7.61
CA GLU A 136 1.94 -7.37 6.90
C GLU A 136 0.85 -6.44 6.37
N ARG A 137 0.44 -5.41 7.14
CA ARG A 137 -0.47 -4.36 6.64
C ARG A 137 0.10 -3.68 5.39
N ARG A 138 1.39 -3.34 5.41
CA ARG A 138 2.06 -2.73 4.25
C ARG A 138 2.02 -3.63 3.01
N LEU A 139 2.22 -4.94 3.18
CA LEU A 139 2.20 -5.91 2.08
C LEU A 139 0.79 -6.15 1.56
N GLU A 140 -0.14 -6.44 2.47
CA GLU A 140 -1.51 -6.84 2.13
C GLU A 140 -2.32 -5.67 1.54
N LEU A 141 -2.22 -4.48 2.13
CA LEU A 141 -2.97 -3.29 1.74
C LEU A 141 -2.16 -2.37 0.80
N ALA A 142 -1.06 -2.87 0.24
CA ALA A 142 -0.27 -2.10 -0.71
C ALA A 142 -1.13 -1.58 -1.87
N MET A 143 -1.01 -0.29 -2.19
CA MET A 143 -1.74 0.42 -3.25
C MET A 143 -3.26 0.52 -3.02
N GLU A 144 -3.73 0.39 -1.78
CA GLU A 144 -5.13 0.57 -1.39
C GLU A 144 -5.37 1.87 -0.60
N SER A 145 -4.37 2.74 -0.54
CA SER A 145 -4.39 4.06 0.12
C SER A 145 -4.30 4.07 1.65
N ASP A 146 -4.23 2.92 2.31
CA ASP A 146 -4.22 2.81 3.77
C ASP A 146 -2.90 3.25 4.40
N ARG A 147 -1.79 3.12 3.67
CA ARG A 147 -0.44 3.28 4.22
C ARG A 147 -0.19 4.61 4.92
N PHE A 148 -0.66 5.72 4.36
CA PHE A 148 -0.46 7.03 4.94
C PHE A 148 -1.19 7.16 6.29
N PHE A 149 -2.44 6.73 6.34
CA PHE A 149 -3.24 6.75 7.56
C PHE A 149 -2.66 5.84 8.65
N ASP A 150 -2.17 4.67 8.27
CA ASP A 150 -1.46 3.77 9.19
C ASP A 150 -0.23 4.46 9.81
N LEU A 151 0.61 5.08 8.99
CA LEU A 151 1.80 5.78 9.47
C LEU A 151 1.48 6.95 10.41
N VAL A 152 0.43 7.71 10.08
CA VAL A 152 -0.02 8.84 10.90
C VAL A 152 -0.53 8.36 12.26
N ARG A 153 -1.44 7.37 12.27
CA ARG A 153 -2.03 6.86 13.53
C ARG A 153 -1.02 6.13 14.43
N TRP A 154 0.05 5.58 13.84
CA TRP A 154 1.15 4.98 14.62
C TRP A 154 2.20 5.99 15.07
N GLY A 155 2.13 7.24 14.63
CA GLY A 155 3.15 8.25 14.89
C GLY A 155 4.46 8.05 14.12
N ASP A 156 4.47 7.16 13.12
CA ASP A 156 5.66 6.79 12.38
C ASP A 156 5.87 7.64 11.10
N ALA A 157 4.90 8.51 10.74
CA ALA A 157 4.87 9.16 9.43
C ALA A 157 6.14 9.96 9.13
N ALA A 158 6.58 10.82 10.04
CA ALA A 158 7.75 11.65 9.81
C ALA A 158 9.03 10.81 9.63
N THR A 159 9.25 9.83 10.49
CA THR A 159 10.44 8.98 10.45
C THR A 159 10.48 8.14 9.18
N VAL A 160 9.37 7.48 8.85
CA VAL A 160 9.31 6.57 7.70
C VAL A 160 9.34 7.34 6.38
N LEU A 161 8.57 8.43 6.25
CA LEU A 161 8.49 9.17 5.00
C LEU A 161 9.76 9.96 4.71
N ASN A 162 10.38 10.60 5.70
CA ASN A 162 11.64 11.28 5.47
C ASN A 162 12.78 10.31 5.11
N SER A 163 12.83 9.14 5.75
CA SER A 163 13.77 8.08 5.35
C SER A 163 13.51 7.59 3.92
N TYR A 164 12.25 7.43 3.53
CA TYR A 164 11.86 7.04 2.18
C TYR A 164 12.26 8.10 1.16
N TYR A 165 11.99 9.38 1.40
CA TYR A 165 12.37 10.46 0.50
C TYR A 165 13.87 10.54 0.28
N ALA A 166 14.64 10.43 1.35
CA ALA A 166 16.10 10.42 1.25
C ALA A 166 16.64 9.24 0.44
N HIS A 167 16.00 8.05 0.57
CA HIS A 167 16.41 6.87 -0.19
C HIS A 167 16.02 6.96 -1.67
N GLU A 168 14.87 7.54 -1.97
CA GLU A 168 14.34 7.61 -3.35
C GLU A 168 14.75 8.88 -4.10
N ALA A 169 15.44 9.81 -3.47
CA ALA A 169 15.82 11.08 -4.08
C ALA A 169 16.62 10.91 -5.38
N ASP A 170 17.50 9.91 -5.43
CA ASP A 170 18.30 9.60 -6.62
C ASP A 170 17.49 8.92 -7.73
N ASN A 171 16.41 8.26 -7.38
CA ASN A 171 15.54 7.55 -8.31
C ASN A 171 14.42 8.42 -8.86
N CYS A 172 13.94 9.37 -8.05
CA CYS A 172 12.79 10.20 -8.37
C CYS A 172 13.02 11.65 -7.90
N SER A 173 13.17 12.56 -8.84
CA SER A 173 13.50 13.96 -8.58
C SER A 173 12.49 14.71 -7.71
N ILE A 174 11.23 14.24 -7.64
CA ILE A 174 10.21 14.81 -6.75
C ILE A 174 10.63 14.72 -5.29
N TYR A 175 11.36 13.66 -4.92
CA TYR A 175 11.74 13.42 -3.52
C TYR A 175 13.01 14.16 -3.10
N ALA A 176 13.77 14.72 -4.05
CA ALA A 176 15.04 15.41 -3.74
C ALA A 176 14.89 16.56 -2.73
N ASN A 177 13.72 17.24 -2.74
CA ASN A 177 13.41 18.34 -1.83
C ASN A 177 12.17 18.07 -0.97
N ALA A 178 11.69 16.83 -0.96
CA ALA A 178 10.53 16.46 -0.16
C ALA A 178 10.89 16.33 1.32
N SER A 179 10.04 16.83 2.18
CA SER A 179 10.16 16.66 3.62
C SER A 179 8.80 16.52 4.27
N PHE A 180 8.70 15.66 5.27
CA PHE A 180 7.53 15.53 6.10
C PHE A 180 7.77 16.22 7.45
N THR A 181 7.00 17.25 7.72
CA THR A 181 7.07 18.02 8.98
C THR A 181 6.01 17.50 9.94
N PRO A 182 6.40 16.95 11.12
CA PRO A 182 5.45 16.50 12.13
C PRO A 182 4.50 17.62 12.57
N ASN A 183 3.28 17.26 12.93
CA ASN A 183 2.20 18.16 13.35
C ASN A 183 1.76 19.16 12.26
N LYS A 184 2.20 18.97 11.04
CA LYS A 184 1.79 19.76 9.89
C LYS A 184 1.22 18.87 8.79
N HIS A 185 2.05 17.96 8.26
CA HIS A 185 1.73 17.23 7.05
C HIS A 185 0.80 16.02 7.29
N GLU A 186 0.44 15.74 8.53
CA GLU A 186 -0.64 14.79 8.88
C GLU A 186 -2.03 15.34 8.52
N TYR A 187 -2.14 16.66 8.36
CA TYR A 187 -3.40 17.35 8.11
C TYR A 187 -3.36 18.10 6.80
N LEU A 188 -4.51 18.24 6.17
CA LEU A 188 -4.68 19.15 5.03
C LEU A 188 -5.05 20.55 5.52
N PRO A 189 -4.60 21.62 4.86
CA PRO A 189 -5.02 22.96 5.18
C PRO A 189 -6.52 23.14 4.89
N ILE A 190 -7.21 23.91 5.72
CA ILE A 190 -8.55 24.35 5.41
C ILE A 190 -8.45 25.35 4.24
N PRO A 191 -9.26 25.22 3.17
CA PRO A 191 -9.20 26.12 2.03
C PRO A 191 -9.33 27.58 2.47
N TYR A 192 -8.45 28.44 1.99
CA TYR A 192 -8.39 29.85 2.36
C TYR A 192 -9.75 30.56 2.24
N ARG A 193 -10.51 30.25 1.19
CA ARG A 193 -11.85 30.82 0.99
C ARG A 193 -12.82 30.46 2.11
N GLN A 194 -12.70 29.28 2.69
CA GLN A 194 -13.54 28.88 3.82
C GLN A 194 -13.13 29.58 5.11
N VAL A 195 -11.84 29.71 5.35
CA VAL A 195 -11.34 30.45 6.52
C VAL A 195 -11.77 31.91 6.43
N SER A 196 -11.56 32.57 5.30
CA SER A 196 -11.92 33.98 5.13
C SER A 196 -13.43 34.24 5.17
N ALA A 197 -14.24 33.32 4.64
CA ALA A 197 -15.71 33.45 4.66
C ALA A 197 -16.33 33.11 6.02
N SER A 198 -15.58 32.50 6.92
CA SER A 198 -16.10 32.06 8.22
C SER A 198 -16.28 33.17 9.25
N ALA A 199 -15.93 34.42 8.91
CA ALA A 199 -15.98 35.57 9.85
C ALA A 199 -15.24 35.30 11.19
N GLY A 200 -14.14 34.55 11.15
CA GLY A 200 -13.32 34.24 12.31
C GLY A 200 -13.72 32.96 13.08
N HIS A 201 -14.77 32.25 12.62
CA HIS A 201 -15.17 30.98 13.26
C HIS A 201 -14.21 29.82 12.95
N TYR A 202 -13.50 29.86 11.82
CA TYR A 202 -12.51 28.85 11.47
C TYR A 202 -11.10 29.39 11.61
N THR A 203 -10.30 28.70 12.38
CA THR A 203 -8.85 28.90 12.39
C THR A 203 -8.18 27.82 11.54
N GLN A 204 -7.07 28.15 10.92
CA GLN A 204 -6.32 27.20 10.12
C GLN A 204 -5.82 26.02 10.97
N ASN A 205 -5.66 24.86 10.32
CA ASN A 205 -5.11 23.68 10.98
C ASN A 205 -3.71 23.95 11.56
N ILE A 206 -3.36 23.15 12.56
CA ILE A 206 -2.06 23.17 13.23
C ILE A 206 -0.93 23.00 12.18
N GLY A 207 0.23 23.60 12.44
CA GLY A 207 1.43 23.38 11.64
C GLY A 207 1.83 24.52 10.69
N GLY A 208 1.15 25.66 10.78
CA GLY A 208 1.56 26.87 10.04
C GLY A 208 1.40 26.73 8.52
N TRP A 209 0.17 26.53 8.07
CA TRP A 209 -0.22 26.56 6.67
C TRP A 209 -0.37 27.99 6.16
#